data_5b2b5e86e994edafbb4100a90bd5fab6
#
_entry.id   5b2b5e86e994edafbb4100a90bd5fab6
#
_cell.length_a   1.000
_cell.length_b   1.000
_cell.length_c   1.000
_cell.angle_alpha   90.00
_cell.angle_beta   90.00
_cell.angle_gamma   90.00
#
_symmetry.space_group_name_H-M   'P 1'
#
loop_
_entity.id
_entity.type
_entity.pdbx_description
1 polymer ?
#
loop_
_entity_poly.entity_id
_entity_poly.type
_entity_poly.pdbx_seq_one_letter_code
_entity_poly.pdbx_strand_id
1 'polypeptide(L)'
;YFVANRHIYKHNDLTISFVAKLEFTDKSEEIMVILPIKENDNIISLSNKIREKVSVIRHGNEEKAGANKAIDILGKLPNILRVPIVGIFKWCDRHGVLPSSLTKDNIYYSSMIVSNLGSIKCGAIYHNINDFGTCSTLATMGEIKDEVVVINGKKEIRKIVEFGVNI
;
A
#
# COMPACT_ATOMS: atom_id res chain seq x y z
N TYR A 1 13.40 5.97 -8.75
CA TYR A 1 12.39 5.72 -9.79
C TYR A 1 11.40 6.87 -9.95
N PHE A 2 10.69 7.26 -8.88
CA PHE A 2 9.68 8.32 -8.90
C PHE A 2 10.23 9.65 -9.44
N VAL A 3 11.36 10.11 -8.93
CA VAL A 3 12.00 11.37 -9.35
C VAL A 3 12.41 11.34 -10.83
N ALA A 4 12.93 10.20 -11.29
CA ALA A 4 13.33 10.01 -12.69
C ALA A 4 12.15 9.96 -13.67
N ASN A 5 10.98 9.55 -13.20
CA ASN A 5 9.77 9.36 -14.01
C ASN A 5 8.64 10.33 -13.63
N ARG A 6 8.96 11.47 -13.08
CA ARG A 6 8.03 12.45 -12.54
C ARG A 6 6.94 12.89 -13.53
N HIS A 7 7.23 12.87 -14.82
CA HIS A 7 6.33 13.28 -15.89
C HIS A 7 5.13 12.35 -16.10
N ILE A 8 5.20 11.11 -15.60
CA ILE A 8 4.08 10.15 -15.70
C ILE A 8 3.11 10.25 -14.51
N TYR A 9 3.48 11.01 -13.47
CA TYR A 9 2.65 11.16 -12.27
C TYR A 9 1.86 12.47 -12.33
N LYS A 10 0.56 12.39 -12.04
CA LYS A 10 -0.34 13.54 -12.04
C LYS A 10 -0.05 14.52 -10.90
N HIS A 11 0.42 14.01 -9.78
CA HIS A 11 0.76 14.78 -8.57
C HIS A 11 2.22 14.57 -8.20
N ASN A 12 2.84 15.63 -7.68
CA ASN A 12 4.24 15.60 -7.24
C ASN A 12 4.43 15.12 -5.80
N ASP A 13 3.33 14.80 -5.13
CA ASP A 13 3.36 14.37 -3.74
C ASP A 13 3.77 12.90 -3.67
N LEU A 14 4.85 12.63 -2.94
CA LEU A 14 5.28 11.27 -2.67
C LEU A 14 4.46 10.70 -1.52
N THR A 15 3.79 9.59 -1.76
CA THR A 15 2.94 8.91 -0.77
C THR A 15 3.30 7.44 -0.66
N ILE A 16 3.35 6.94 0.57
CA ILE A 16 3.47 5.51 0.85
C ILE A 16 2.15 5.02 1.43
N SER A 17 1.67 3.92 0.91
CA SER A 17 0.50 3.23 1.45
C SER A 17 0.89 1.91 2.06
N PHE A 18 0.17 1.51 3.10
CA PHE A 18 0.31 0.19 3.69
C PHE A 18 -1.02 -0.30 4.24
N VAL A 19 -1.12 -1.61 4.40
CA VAL A 19 -2.28 -2.27 4.99
C VAL A 19 -1.97 -2.55 6.46
N ALA A 20 -2.85 -2.11 7.35
CA ALA A 20 -2.76 -2.38 8.77
C ALA A 20 -3.98 -3.20 9.23
N LYS A 21 -3.75 -4.24 10.03
CA LYS A 21 -4.83 -4.96 10.71
C LYS A 21 -5.19 -4.25 12.01
N LEU A 22 -6.50 -4.15 12.29
CA LEU A 22 -7.00 -3.63 13.57
C LEU A 22 -6.55 -4.51 14.73
N GLU A 23 -6.68 -5.82 14.56
CA GLU A 23 -6.29 -6.83 15.55
C GLU A 23 -5.39 -7.87 14.89
N PHE A 24 -4.57 -8.56 15.69
CA PHE A 24 -3.72 -9.65 15.20
C PHE A 24 -4.51 -10.98 15.11
N THR A 25 -5.69 -10.94 14.48
CA THR A 25 -6.54 -12.12 14.25
C THR A 25 -6.80 -12.30 12.75
N ASP A 26 -7.10 -13.53 12.34
CA ASP A 26 -7.36 -13.83 10.92
C ASP A 26 -8.64 -13.16 10.41
N LYS A 27 -9.59 -12.87 11.31
CA LYS A 27 -10.88 -12.23 11.00
C LYS A 27 -10.87 -10.71 11.17
N SER A 28 -9.73 -10.13 11.53
CA SER A 28 -9.62 -8.68 11.72
C SER A 28 -9.82 -7.93 10.42
N GLU A 29 -10.55 -6.82 10.46
CA GLU A 29 -10.65 -5.89 9.35
C GLU A 29 -9.27 -5.31 9.01
N GLU A 30 -9.01 -5.17 7.72
CA GLU A 30 -7.81 -4.54 7.18
C GLU A 30 -8.15 -3.09 6.82
N ILE A 31 -7.31 -2.17 7.28
CA ILE A 31 -7.43 -0.74 6.97
C ILE A 31 -6.27 -0.33 6.10
N MET A 32 -6.60 0.40 5.07
CA MET A 32 -5.64 0.99 4.14
C MET A 32 -5.20 2.35 4.67
N VAL A 33 -3.90 2.53 4.84
CA VAL A 33 -3.30 3.77 5.36
C VAL A 33 -2.45 4.41 4.29
N ILE A 34 -2.67 5.69 4.04
CA ILE A 34 -1.85 6.51 3.14
C ILE A 34 -1.08 7.53 3.97
N LEU A 35 0.22 7.59 3.75
CA LEU A 35 1.13 8.48 4.44
C LEU A 35 1.88 9.37 3.44
N PRO A 36 1.68 10.70 3.46
CA PRO A 36 2.47 11.60 2.65
C PRO A 36 3.89 11.74 3.22
N ILE A 37 4.88 11.69 2.32
CA ILE A 37 6.30 11.90 2.63
C ILE A 37 6.65 13.34 2.29
N LYS A 38 7.22 14.06 3.23
CA LYS A 38 7.72 15.43 3.05
C LYS A 38 9.24 15.42 2.83
N GLU A 39 9.78 16.45 2.18
CA GLU A 39 11.22 16.58 1.91
C GLU A 39 12.09 16.50 3.17
N ASN A 40 11.58 16.96 4.31
CA ASN A 40 12.30 16.93 5.60
C ASN A 40 12.10 15.64 6.40
N ASP A 41 11.39 14.65 5.86
CA ASP A 41 11.18 13.38 6.55
C ASP A 41 12.44 12.51 6.50
N ASN A 42 12.76 11.94 7.64
CA ASN A 42 13.79 10.93 7.79
C ASN A 42 13.13 9.61 8.27
N ILE A 43 13.91 8.54 8.33
CA ILE A 43 13.43 7.21 8.75
C ILE A 43 12.76 7.25 10.13
N ILE A 44 13.27 8.06 11.06
CA ILE A 44 12.75 8.16 12.42
C ILE A 44 11.40 8.88 12.41
N SER A 45 11.31 10.03 11.70
CA SER A 45 10.05 10.78 11.59
C SER A 45 8.96 9.95 10.90
N LEU A 46 9.34 9.22 9.85
CA LEU A 46 8.44 8.34 9.12
C LEU A 46 7.93 7.20 10.01
N SER A 47 8.83 6.55 10.76
CA SER A 47 8.48 5.50 11.73
C SER A 47 7.49 6.01 12.78
N ASN A 48 7.68 7.22 13.31
CA ASN A 48 6.79 7.82 14.29
C ASN A 48 5.41 8.12 13.68
N LYS A 49 5.36 8.67 12.47
CA LYS A 49 4.11 8.92 11.73
C LYS A 49 3.33 7.62 11.49
N ILE A 50 4.02 6.54 11.10
CA ILE A 50 3.39 5.22 10.91
C ILE A 50 2.80 4.71 12.22
N ARG A 51 3.57 4.78 13.32
CA ARG A 51 3.09 4.34 14.64
C ARG A 51 1.89 5.14 15.12
N GLU A 52 1.92 6.45 14.95
CA GLU A 52 0.81 7.33 15.29
C GLU A 52 -0.44 6.98 14.50
N LYS A 53 -0.33 6.88 13.18
CA LYS A 53 -1.44 6.49 12.30
C LYS A 53 -2.02 5.12 12.67
N VAL A 54 -1.17 4.12 12.89
CA VAL A 54 -1.60 2.77 13.29
C VAL A 54 -2.27 2.80 14.67
N SER A 55 -1.77 3.61 15.61
CA SER A 55 -2.38 3.73 16.94
C SER A 55 -3.77 4.36 16.87
N VAL A 56 -3.96 5.41 16.10
CA VAL A 56 -5.26 6.07 15.88
C VAL A 56 -6.27 5.09 15.30
N ILE A 57 -5.85 4.31 14.30
CA ILE A 57 -6.70 3.31 13.65
C ILE A 57 -7.13 2.21 14.64
N ARG A 58 -6.20 1.69 15.45
CA ARG A 58 -6.49 0.64 16.43
C ARG A 58 -7.40 1.08 17.57
N HIS A 59 -7.39 2.36 17.92
CA HIS A 59 -8.26 2.92 18.98
C HIS A 59 -9.63 3.38 18.48
N GLY A 60 -9.94 3.16 17.20
CA GLY A 60 -11.31 3.02 16.78
C GLY A 60 -12.09 4.27 16.38
N ASN A 61 -11.49 5.25 15.67
CA ASN A 61 -12.23 6.45 15.26
C ASN A 61 -12.03 6.89 13.79
N GLU A 62 -11.47 6.09 12.90
CA GLU A 62 -11.46 6.47 11.49
C GLU A 62 -12.66 5.86 10.76
N GLU A 63 -13.48 6.70 10.12
CA GLU A 63 -14.52 6.27 9.18
C GLU A 63 -13.88 5.47 8.04
N LYS A 64 -14.56 4.40 7.62
CA LYS A 64 -14.17 3.62 6.44
C LYS A 64 -13.91 4.57 5.28
N ALA A 65 -12.72 4.49 4.69
CA ALA A 65 -12.34 5.32 3.55
C ALA A 65 -13.43 5.30 2.46
N GLY A 66 -13.66 6.42 1.80
CA GLY A 66 -14.72 6.56 0.78
C GLY A 66 -14.64 5.51 -0.33
N ALA A 67 -13.42 5.02 -0.64
CA ALA A 67 -13.17 3.93 -1.57
C ALA A 67 -13.84 2.62 -1.13
N ASN A 68 -13.82 2.28 0.16
CA ASN A 68 -14.46 1.06 0.68
C ASN A 68 -15.99 1.14 0.56
N LYS A 69 -16.58 2.32 0.81
CA LYS A 69 -18.03 2.53 0.62
C LYS A 69 -18.44 2.34 -0.84
N ALA A 70 -17.65 2.83 -1.80
CA ALA A 70 -17.90 2.65 -3.22
C ALA A 70 -17.81 1.18 -3.66
N ILE A 71 -16.83 0.44 -3.15
CA ILE A 71 -16.68 -1.00 -3.40
C ILE A 71 -17.87 -1.79 -2.83
N ASP A 72 -18.32 -1.47 -1.63
CA ASP A 72 -19.48 -2.10 -1.00
C ASP A 72 -20.77 -1.89 -1.80
N ILE A 73 -20.96 -0.68 -2.34
CA ILE A 73 -22.12 -0.36 -3.21
C ILE A 73 -22.01 -1.15 -4.52
N LEU A 74 -20.84 -1.16 -5.16
CA LEU A 74 -20.62 -1.91 -6.39
C LEU A 74 -20.80 -3.42 -6.20
N GLY A 75 -20.41 -3.97 -5.04
CA GLY A 75 -20.60 -5.37 -4.71
C GLY A 75 -22.06 -5.81 -4.62
N LYS A 76 -22.97 -4.89 -4.27
CA LYS A 76 -24.41 -5.14 -4.17
C LYS A 76 -25.16 -5.06 -5.51
N LEU A 77 -24.51 -4.51 -6.56
CA LEU A 77 -25.12 -4.36 -7.87
C LEU A 77 -25.11 -5.68 -8.66
N PRO A 78 -26.17 -5.99 -9.42
CA PRO A 78 -26.15 -7.11 -10.35
C PRO A 78 -25.07 -6.93 -11.42
N ASN A 79 -24.50 -8.02 -11.91
CA ASN A 79 -23.38 -8.02 -12.85
C ASN A 79 -23.64 -7.19 -14.12
N ILE A 80 -24.91 -7.17 -14.60
CA ILE A 80 -25.30 -6.44 -15.80
C ILE A 80 -25.09 -4.91 -15.66
N LEU A 81 -25.21 -4.38 -14.44
CA LEU A 81 -24.95 -2.97 -14.15
C LEU A 81 -23.50 -2.74 -13.70
N ARG A 82 -22.93 -3.70 -12.95
CA ARG A 82 -21.58 -3.57 -12.43
C ARG A 82 -20.52 -3.53 -13.51
N VAL A 83 -20.61 -4.37 -14.53
CA VAL A 83 -19.62 -4.45 -15.61
C VAL A 83 -19.48 -3.11 -16.37
N PRO A 84 -20.55 -2.48 -16.88
CA PRO A 84 -20.41 -1.20 -17.56
C PRO A 84 -19.95 -0.07 -16.62
N ILE A 85 -20.39 -0.04 -15.37
CA ILE A 85 -19.95 0.96 -14.39
C ILE A 85 -18.43 0.85 -14.15
N VAL A 86 -17.91 -0.36 -13.93
CA VAL A 86 -16.47 -0.60 -13.78
C VAL A 86 -15.71 -0.23 -15.06
N GLY A 87 -16.29 -0.51 -16.24
CA GLY A 87 -15.72 -0.12 -17.52
C GLY A 87 -15.58 1.39 -17.68
N ILE A 88 -16.63 2.15 -17.35
CA ILE A 88 -16.60 3.62 -17.36
C ILE A 88 -15.59 4.14 -16.34
N PHE A 89 -15.54 3.55 -15.14
CA PHE A 89 -14.61 3.94 -14.11
C PHE A 89 -13.14 3.75 -14.56
N LYS A 90 -12.80 2.61 -15.16
CA LYS A 90 -11.48 2.35 -15.74
C LYS A 90 -11.16 3.31 -16.91
N TRP A 91 -12.14 3.64 -17.72
CA TRP A 91 -11.96 4.61 -18.79
C TRP A 91 -11.66 6.01 -18.22
N CYS A 92 -12.42 6.46 -17.21
CA CYS A 92 -12.17 7.71 -16.52
C CYS A 92 -10.80 7.75 -15.84
N ASP A 93 -10.38 6.65 -15.25
CA ASP A 93 -9.06 6.50 -14.63
C ASP A 93 -7.94 6.70 -15.65
N ARG A 94 -7.99 5.98 -16.77
CA ARG A 94 -6.99 6.09 -17.85
C ARG A 94 -6.88 7.50 -18.43
N HIS A 95 -7.99 8.25 -18.46
CA HIS A 95 -8.02 9.63 -18.96
C HIS A 95 -7.78 10.66 -17.85
N GLY A 96 -7.57 10.23 -16.62
CA GLY A 96 -7.28 11.13 -15.48
C GLY A 96 -8.42 12.05 -15.11
N VAL A 97 -9.67 11.69 -15.43
CA VAL A 97 -10.88 12.50 -15.16
C VAL A 97 -11.65 12.04 -13.92
N LEU A 98 -11.11 11.11 -13.15
CA LEU A 98 -11.72 10.68 -11.89
C LEU A 98 -11.73 11.82 -10.86
N PRO A 99 -12.85 11.98 -10.11
CA PRO A 99 -12.94 12.95 -9.03
C PRO A 99 -11.91 12.67 -7.93
N SER A 100 -11.33 13.74 -7.35
CA SER A 100 -10.35 13.64 -6.27
C SER A 100 -10.89 12.94 -5.02
N SER A 101 -12.20 12.97 -4.80
CA SER A 101 -12.86 12.24 -3.71
C SER A 101 -12.76 10.72 -3.81
N LEU A 102 -12.55 10.17 -5.01
CA LEU A 102 -12.38 8.73 -5.23
C LEU A 102 -10.92 8.30 -5.29
N THR A 103 -9.99 9.25 -5.50
CA THR A 103 -8.57 8.95 -5.68
C THR A 103 -7.74 9.24 -4.42
N LYS A 104 -8.10 10.29 -3.66
CA LYS A 104 -7.29 10.82 -2.54
C LYS A 104 -7.02 9.81 -1.42
N ASP A 105 -8.03 9.00 -1.08
CA ASP A 105 -7.95 8.03 0.03
C ASP A 105 -7.86 6.59 -0.47
N ASN A 106 -7.44 6.40 -1.71
CA ASN A 106 -7.31 5.09 -2.33
C ASN A 106 -5.83 4.75 -2.53
N ILE A 107 -5.38 3.65 -1.94
CA ILE A 107 -3.99 3.19 -1.97
C ILE A 107 -3.43 2.98 -3.38
N TYR A 108 -4.29 2.68 -4.35
CA TYR A 108 -3.88 2.50 -5.76
C TYR A 108 -3.45 3.81 -6.43
N TYR A 109 -3.67 4.96 -5.78
CA TYR A 109 -3.17 6.28 -6.22
C TYR A 109 -1.98 6.78 -5.42
N SER A 110 -1.43 5.95 -4.54
CA SER A 110 -0.17 6.25 -3.86
C SER A 110 1.03 5.98 -4.77
N SER A 111 2.17 6.56 -4.42
CA SER A 111 3.41 6.33 -5.17
C SER A 111 3.96 4.92 -4.96
N MET A 112 3.73 4.36 -3.77
CA MET A 112 4.25 3.05 -3.38
C MET A 112 3.31 2.38 -2.39
N ILE A 113 3.08 1.09 -2.56
CA ILE A 113 2.40 0.24 -1.59
C ILE A 113 3.44 -0.64 -0.89
N VAL A 114 3.38 -0.70 0.43
CA VAL A 114 4.24 -1.56 1.25
C VAL A 114 3.38 -2.58 1.98
N SER A 115 3.71 -3.86 1.84
CA SER A 115 3.04 -4.96 2.54
C SER A 115 4.01 -5.68 3.44
N ASN A 116 3.67 -5.80 4.74
CA ASN A 116 4.47 -6.53 5.72
C ASN A 116 3.92 -7.96 5.90
N LEU A 117 4.50 -8.90 5.17
CA LEU A 117 4.15 -10.33 5.24
C LEU A 117 4.83 -11.04 6.42
N GLY A 118 5.86 -10.45 7.01
CA GLY A 118 6.51 -10.98 8.21
C GLY A 118 5.57 -11.09 9.40
N SER A 119 4.53 -10.26 9.46
CA SER A 119 3.50 -10.33 10.50
C SER A 119 2.71 -11.64 10.49
N ILE A 120 2.66 -12.33 9.34
CA ILE A 120 2.00 -13.64 9.16
C ILE A 120 3.01 -14.76 8.90
N LYS A 121 4.30 -14.51 9.21
CA LYS A 121 5.42 -15.46 9.05
C LYS A 121 5.59 -15.96 7.61
N CYS A 122 5.35 -15.10 6.62
CA CYS A 122 5.60 -15.38 5.22
C CYS A 122 6.90 -14.70 4.76
N GLY A 123 7.57 -15.33 3.78
CA GLY A 123 8.67 -14.71 3.05
C GLY A 123 8.18 -13.57 2.15
N ALA A 124 9.11 -12.81 1.59
CA ALA A 124 8.79 -11.80 0.59
C ALA A 124 8.23 -12.45 -0.68
N ILE A 125 7.27 -11.82 -1.31
CA ILE A 125 6.68 -12.27 -2.57
C ILE A 125 6.76 -11.17 -3.62
N TYR A 126 6.71 -11.55 -4.89
CA TYR A 126 6.45 -10.65 -6.00
C TYR A 126 4.95 -10.62 -6.28
N HIS A 127 4.39 -9.44 -6.31
CA HIS A 127 2.95 -9.25 -6.50
C HIS A 127 2.70 -8.35 -7.69
N ASN A 128 1.76 -8.70 -8.55
CA ASN A 128 1.40 -7.86 -9.69
C ASN A 128 0.86 -6.52 -9.21
N ILE A 129 1.28 -5.45 -9.89
CA ILE A 129 0.71 -4.12 -9.72
C ILE A 129 -0.61 -4.08 -10.51
N ASN A 130 -1.62 -3.40 -9.95
CA ASN A 130 -2.90 -3.25 -10.63
C ASN A 130 -2.78 -2.38 -11.88
N ASP A 131 -3.61 -2.68 -12.87
CA ASP A 131 -3.79 -1.89 -14.10
C ASP A 131 -4.67 -0.63 -13.89
N PHE A 132 -4.92 -0.29 -12.64
CA PHE A 132 -5.83 0.76 -12.16
C PHE A 132 -5.09 1.64 -11.15
N GLY A 133 -5.30 2.97 -11.27
CA GLY A 133 -4.62 3.94 -10.42
C GLY A 133 -3.24 4.34 -10.92
N THR A 134 -2.48 5.00 -10.08
CA THR A 134 -1.13 5.54 -10.39
C THR A 134 -0.01 4.89 -9.59
N CYS A 135 -0.31 3.87 -8.80
CA CYS A 135 0.71 3.16 -8.03
C CYS A 135 1.66 2.42 -8.97
N SER A 136 2.94 2.78 -8.90
CA SER A 136 3.98 2.23 -9.78
C SER A 136 4.96 1.30 -9.06
N THR A 137 4.88 1.21 -7.75
CA THR A 137 5.83 0.41 -6.96
C THR A 137 5.10 -0.34 -5.87
N LEU A 138 5.35 -1.64 -5.78
CA LEU A 138 4.87 -2.47 -4.69
C LEU A 138 6.05 -3.16 -4.03
N ALA A 139 6.22 -2.95 -2.73
CA ALA A 139 7.26 -3.60 -1.93
C ALA A 139 6.63 -4.53 -0.91
N THR A 140 7.12 -5.76 -0.86
CA THR A 140 6.76 -6.73 0.16
C THR A 140 7.96 -6.97 1.08
N MET A 141 7.71 -7.07 2.37
CA MET A 141 8.71 -7.37 3.38
C MET A 141 8.37 -8.72 4.01
N GLY A 142 9.29 -9.66 3.93
CA GLY A 142 9.17 -10.99 4.54
C GLY A 142 9.44 -10.98 6.04
N GLU A 143 9.36 -12.17 6.64
CA GLU A 143 9.71 -12.35 8.05
C GLU A 143 11.21 -12.14 8.30
N ILE A 144 11.53 -11.72 9.53
CA ILE A 144 12.90 -11.63 10.00
C ILE A 144 13.30 -13.01 10.52
N LYS A 145 14.28 -13.64 9.88
CA LYS A 145 14.77 -14.98 10.23
C LYS A 145 16.28 -14.99 10.47
N ASP A 146 16.76 -15.92 11.28
CA ASP A 146 18.18 -16.12 11.48
C ASP A 146 18.73 -16.98 10.34
N GLU A 147 19.71 -16.46 9.60
CA GLU A 147 20.38 -17.16 8.50
C GLU A 147 21.90 -17.13 8.65
N VAL A 148 22.55 -18.16 8.10
CA VAL A 148 24.00 -18.20 8.01
C VAL A 148 24.44 -17.39 6.80
N VAL A 149 25.16 -16.32 7.06
CA VAL A 149 25.75 -15.46 6.02
C VAL A 149 27.26 -15.51 6.07
N VAL A 150 27.91 -15.24 4.95
CA VAL A 150 29.37 -15.14 4.88
C VAL A 150 29.78 -13.68 4.87
N ILE A 151 30.45 -13.24 5.95
CA ILE A 151 30.98 -11.88 6.06
C ILE A 151 32.50 -11.97 6.20
N ASN A 152 33.22 -11.31 5.31
CA ASN A 152 34.71 -11.33 5.30
C ASN A 152 35.30 -12.76 5.34
N GLY A 153 34.67 -13.70 4.62
CA GLY A 153 35.11 -15.10 4.57
C GLY A 153 34.75 -15.95 5.77
N LYS A 154 34.07 -15.42 6.79
CA LYS A 154 33.59 -16.14 7.97
C LYS A 154 32.09 -16.37 7.93
N LYS A 155 31.66 -17.55 8.38
CA LYS A 155 30.22 -17.84 8.54
C LYS A 155 29.74 -17.24 9.85
N GLU A 156 28.69 -16.42 9.76
CA GLU A 156 28.04 -15.79 10.90
C GLU A 156 26.54 -15.99 10.82
N ILE A 157 25.86 -16.13 11.97
CA ILE A 157 24.38 -16.11 12.03
C ILE A 157 23.94 -14.67 12.17
N ARG A 158 23.09 -14.23 11.24
CA ARG A 158 22.54 -12.86 11.21
C ARG A 158 21.05 -12.88 11.00
N LYS A 159 20.39 -11.85 11.52
CA LYS A 159 18.98 -11.61 11.22
C LYS A 159 18.86 -11.02 9.81
N ILE A 160 18.15 -11.73 8.96
CA ILE A 160 17.93 -11.38 7.56
C ILE A 160 16.45 -11.12 7.35
N VAL A 161 16.15 -10.11 6.53
CA VAL A 161 14.82 -9.84 6.01
C VAL A 161 14.89 -9.76 4.49
N GLU A 162 13.96 -10.41 3.83
CA GLU A 162 13.83 -10.37 2.37
C GLU A 162 12.86 -9.28 1.95
N PHE A 163 13.19 -8.58 0.87
CA PHE A 163 12.29 -7.63 0.22
C PHE A 163 12.02 -8.07 -1.21
N GLY A 164 10.73 -8.13 -1.58
CA GLY A 164 10.29 -8.25 -2.96
C GLY A 164 9.83 -6.88 -3.46
N VAL A 165 10.35 -6.41 -4.60
CA VAL A 165 9.98 -5.10 -5.17
C VAL A 165 9.57 -5.29 -6.62
N ASN A 166 8.37 -4.83 -6.95
CA ASN A 166 7.84 -4.74 -8.31
C ASN A 166 7.73 -3.27 -8.70
N ILE A 167 8.15 -2.93 -9.92
CA ILE A 167 8.14 -1.58 -10.51
C ILE A 167 7.52 -1.64 -11.89
#